data_15be30e45feb8bbec663f881deaf1b40
#
_entry.id   15be30e45feb8bbec663f881deaf1b40
#
_cell.length_a   1.000
_cell.length_b   1.000
_cell.length_c   1.000
_cell.angle_alpha   90.00
_cell.angle_beta   90.00
_cell.angle_gamma   90.00
#
_symmetry.space_group_name_H-M   'P 1'
#
loop_
_entity.id
_entity.type
_entity.pdbx_description
1 polymer ?
#
loop_
_entity_poly.entity_id
_entity_poly.type
_entity_poly.pdbx_seq_one_letter_code
_entity_poly.pdbx_strand_id
1 'polypeptide(L)'
;SLQKYREDIVITVDDDVIYAESMISDLVKGYDRFPYAISARRTRMILRRENGLESYKRWDGNLEEYAKVPRMDLCAIGVGGVCYPPGARSESWFEKEDMMSIAGNQDDLWLKYNEILDHIPVLYVLPTQKDSPIRIGNVGKNSLFCSNINGGNDHCASTLLERLRTAQPSQYQKWFYSLMNWNEYAAQKRAYYSNIIRTDFDKEKDM
;
A
#
# COMPACT_ATOMS: atom_id res chain seq x y z
N SER A 1 -6.16 -13.69 -13.00
CA SER A 1 -6.45 -12.59 -13.94
C SER A 1 -5.20 -11.82 -14.32
N LEU A 2 -4.39 -11.35 -13.37
CA LEU A 2 -3.13 -10.61 -13.64
C LEU A 2 -2.19 -11.36 -14.59
N GLN A 3 -2.05 -12.67 -14.42
CA GLN A 3 -1.22 -13.52 -15.28
C GLN A 3 -1.76 -13.62 -16.71
N LYS A 4 -3.08 -13.79 -16.84
CA LYS A 4 -3.74 -13.98 -18.15
C LYS A 4 -3.74 -12.72 -19.00
N TYR A 5 -3.80 -11.53 -18.37
CA TYR A 5 -3.95 -10.23 -19.02
C TYR A 5 -2.72 -9.35 -18.77
N ARG A 6 -1.52 -9.89 -19.04
CA ARG A 6 -0.25 -9.18 -18.75
C ARG A 6 -0.06 -7.91 -19.57
N GLU A 7 -0.54 -7.96 -20.82
CA GLU A 7 -0.39 -6.85 -21.78
C GLU A 7 -1.55 -5.84 -21.70
N ASP A 8 -2.47 -6.07 -20.78
CA ASP A 8 -3.63 -5.20 -20.58
C ASP A 8 -3.50 -4.40 -19.27
N ILE A 9 -4.22 -3.29 -19.19
CA ILE A 9 -4.52 -2.63 -17.91
C ILE A 9 -5.47 -3.54 -17.14
N VAL A 10 -5.09 -3.94 -15.93
CA VAL A 10 -5.93 -4.80 -15.09
C VAL A 10 -6.31 -4.04 -13.82
N ILE A 11 -7.60 -3.94 -13.55
CA ILE A 11 -8.12 -3.40 -12.29
C ILE A 11 -8.64 -4.57 -11.44
N THR A 12 -8.11 -4.69 -10.22
CA THR A 12 -8.59 -5.66 -9.23
C THR A 12 -9.50 -4.98 -8.22
N VAL A 13 -10.54 -5.72 -7.82
CA VAL A 13 -11.55 -5.30 -6.83
C VAL A 13 -11.94 -6.49 -5.97
N ASP A 14 -12.39 -6.24 -4.74
CA ASP A 14 -12.98 -7.26 -3.87
C ASP A 14 -14.45 -7.48 -4.26
N ASP A 15 -14.92 -8.71 -4.21
CA ASP A 15 -16.28 -9.10 -4.60
C ASP A 15 -17.32 -8.86 -3.48
N ASP A 16 -16.87 -8.59 -2.27
CA ASP A 16 -17.69 -8.29 -1.09
C ASP A 16 -17.76 -6.78 -0.76
N VAL A 17 -17.41 -5.91 -1.74
CA VAL A 17 -17.33 -4.46 -1.52
C VAL A 17 -18.15 -3.70 -2.56
N ILE A 18 -18.92 -2.71 -2.09
CA ILE A 18 -19.56 -1.71 -2.95
C ILE A 18 -18.62 -0.52 -3.07
N TYR A 19 -18.28 -0.20 -4.31
CA TYR A 19 -17.38 0.92 -4.65
C TYR A 19 -18.16 2.14 -5.13
N ALA A 20 -17.57 3.33 -4.97
CA ALA A 20 -18.08 4.53 -5.61
C ALA A 20 -18.03 4.44 -7.13
N GLU A 21 -18.95 5.10 -7.81
CA GLU A 21 -19.03 5.14 -9.28
C GLU A 21 -17.75 5.69 -9.92
N SER A 22 -17.05 6.60 -9.23
CA SER A 22 -15.80 7.20 -9.71
C SER A 22 -14.58 6.28 -9.60
N MET A 23 -14.67 5.12 -8.92
CA MET A 23 -13.50 4.33 -8.54
C MET A 23 -12.63 3.93 -9.74
N ILE A 24 -13.22 3.36 -10.76
CA ILE A 24 -12.51 2.93 -11.97
C ILE A 24 -11.90 4.14 -12.70
N SER A 25 -12.69 5.22 -12.86
CA SER A 25 -12.22 6.42 -13.56
C SER A 25 -11.07 7.12 -12.81
N ASP A 26 -11.08 7.11 -11.49
CA ASP A 26 -10.00 7.66 -10.68
C ASP A 26 -8.70 6.85 -10.86
N LEU A 27 -8.78 5.52 -10.83
CA LEU A 27 -7.64 4.63 -11.06
C LEU A 27 -7.04 4.79 -12.46
N VAL A 28 -7.90 4.88 -13.48
CA VAL A 28 -7.48 5.10 -14.88
C VAL A 28 -6.80 6.45 -15.04
N LYS A 29 -7.31 7.53 -14.45
CA LYS A 29 -6.63 8.85 -14.43
C LYS A 29 -5.26 8.78 -13.77
N GLY A 30 -5.10 7.96 -12.73
CA GLY A 30 -3.81 7.70 -12.11
C GLY A 30 -2.84 7.04 -13.09
N TYR A 31 -3.30 6.02 -13.79
CA TYR A 31 -2.54 5.34 -14.84
C TYR A 31 -2.18 6.29 -16.00
N ASP A 32 -3.13 7.07 -16.50
CA ASP A 32 -2.88 8.03 -17.60
C ASP A 32 -1.78 9.04 -17.23
N ARG A 33 -1.74 9.44 -15.96
CA ARG A 33 -0.72 10.35 -15.45
C ARG A 33 0.66 9.70 -15.26
N PHE A 34 0.68 8.43 -14.82
CA PHE A 34 1.91 7.68 -14.54
C PHE A 34 1.79 6.22 -15.03
N PRO A 35 1.92 5.98 -16.35
CA PRO A 35 1.67 4.66 -16.94
C PRO A 35 2.59 3.53 -16.48
N TYR A 36 3.69 3.87 -15.82
CA TYR A 36 4.67 2.92 -15.27
C TYR A 36 4.40 2.55 -13.81
N ALA A 37 3.39 3.15 -13.18
CA ALA A 37 3.10 2.97 -11.76
C ALA A 37 1.79 2.22 -11.56
N ILE A 38 1.71 1.45 -10.47
CA ILE A 38 0.47 0.89 -9.98
C ILE A 38 -0.34 2.03 -9.35
N SER A 39 -1.62 2.17 -9.70
CA SER A 39 -2.52 3.16 -9.12
C SER A 39 -3.45 2.49 -8.11
N ALA A 40 -3.52 3.02 -6.89
CA ALA A 40 -4.34 2.48 -5.81
C ALA A 40 -5.09 3.57 -5.06
N ARG A 41 -6.38 3.37 -4.77
CA ARG A 41 -7.21 4.30 -3.98
C ARG A 41 -7.05 4.10 -2.47
N ARG A 42 -6.37 3.05 -2.07
CA ARG A 42 -5.98 2.80 -0.68
C ARG A 42 -4.56 2.31 -0.63
N THR A 43 -3.76 2.96 0.21
CA THR A 43 -2.36 2.62 0.38
C THR A 43 -1.97 2.63 1.85
N ARG A 44 -0.84 2.02 2.16
CA ARG A 44 -0.15 2.18 3.44
C ARG A 44 1.30 2.54 3.18
N MET A 45 1.82 3.53 3.90
CA MET A 45 3.23 3.88 3.86
C MET A 45 4.02 2.92 4.74
N ILE A 46 4.96 2.21 4.14
CA ILE A 46 5.85 1.29 4.82
C ILE A 46 6.87 2.09 5.61
N LEU A 47 6.94 1.82 6.90
CA LEU A 47 7.87 2.48 7.81
C LEU A 47 8.91 1.47 8.31
N ARG A 48 10.15 1.92 8.53
CA ARG A 48 11.21 1.08 9.06
C ARG A 48 11.61 1.48 10.48
N ARG A 49 12.15 0.51 11.20
CA ARG A 49 12.98 0.67 12.41
C ARG A 49 14.45 0.57 12.00
N GLU A 50 15.31 0.54 12.99
CA GLU A 50 16.75 0.37 12.77
C GLU A 50 17.08 -0.95 12.06
N ASN A 51 16.47 -2.06 12.50
CA ASN A 51 16.80 -3.41 12.05
C ASN A 51 15.58 -4.18 11.46
N GLY A 52 14.59 -3.50 10.90
CA GLY A 52 13.41 -4.14 10.32
C GLY A 52 12.29 -3.18 10.00
N LEU A 53 11.16 -3.72 9.58
CA LEU A 53 9.97 -2.90 9.35
C LEU A 53 9.27 -2.56 10.68
N GLU A 54 8.60 -1.42 10.71
CA GLU A 54 7.67 -1.10 11.79
C GLU A 54 6.45 -2.01 11.69
N SER A 55 5.73 -2.21 12.82
CA SER A 55 4.51 -3.00 12.82
C SER A 55 3.51 -2.46 11.78
N TYR A 56 2.89 -3.37 11.04
CA TYR A 56 1.91 -3.05 10.00
C TYR A 56 0.78 -2.13 10.48
N LYS A 57 0.38 -2.26 11.76
CA LYS A 57 -0.63 -1.39 12.38
C LYS A 57 -0.22 0.09 12.42
N ARG A 58 1.09 0.36 12.38
CA ARG A 58 1.66 1.72 12.40
C ARG A 58 1.98 2.26 11.01
N TRP A 59 1.87 1.43 9.97
CA TRP A 59 1.98 1.94 8.62
C TRP A 59 0.84 2.90 8.37
N ASP A 60 1.19 4.13 8.05
CA ASP A 60 0.16 5.16 7.79
C ASP A 60 -0.47 4.98 6.41
N GLY A 61 -1.63 5.54 6.19
CA GLY A 61 -2.36 5.32 4.96
C GLY A 61 -3.12 6.54 4.46
N ASN A 62 -3.30 6.58 3.15
CA ASN A 62 -4.18 7.53 2.45
C ASN A 62 -3.89 9.01 2.75
N LEU A 63 -2.61 9.37 2.89
CA LEU A 63 -2.23 10.77 3.09
C LEU A 63 -2.21 11.50 1.75
N GLU A 64 -2.91 12.62 1.66
CA GLU A 64 -3.04 13.44 0.43
C GLU A 64 -1.69 13.87 -0.13
N GLU A 65 -0.70 14.11 0.73
CA GLU A 65 0.65 14.47 0.33
C GLU A 65 1.34 13.38 -0.51
N TYR A 66 0.92 12.11 -0.36
CA TYR A 66 1.48 10.98 -1.10
C TYR A 66 0.80 10.72 -2.45
N ALA A 67 -0.28 11.44 -2.75
CA ALA A 67 -0.99 11.33 -4.03
C ALA A 67 -0.32 12.12 -5.18
N LYS A 68 0.80 12.78 -4.93
CA LYS A 68 1.44 13.67 -5.92
C LYS A 68 2.29 12.93 -6.93
N VAL A 69 3.03 11.93 -6.49
CA VAL A 69 3.99 11.16 -7.28
C VAL A 69 4.00 9.69 -6.86
N PRO A 70 4.32 8.76 -7.78
CA PRO A 70 4.50 7.36 -7.44
C PRO A 70 5.69 7.15 -6.50
N ARG A 71 5.55 6.20 -5.54
CA ARG A 71 6.54 5.94 -4.49
C ARG A 71 6.74 4.44 -4.29
N MET A 72 7.98 4.06 -3.94
CA MET A 72 8.34 2.67 -3.65
C MET A 72 7.99 2.24 -2.22
N ASP A 73 7.77 3.19 -1.32
CA ASP A 73 7.40 2.95 0.08
C ASP A 73 5.89 2.86 0.34
N LEU A 74 5.07 2.97 -0.70
CA LEU A 74 3.63 2.71 -0.60
C LEU A 74 3.33 1.25 -0.92
N CYS A 75 2.50 0.63 -0.09
CA CYS A 75 1.87 -0.67 -0.34
C CYS A 75 0.43 -0.42 -0.77
N ALA A 76 0.05 -0.90 -1.94
CA ALA A 76 -1.34 -0.88 -2.42
C ALA A 76 -2.18 -1.85 -1.57
N ILE A 77 -3.43 -1.49 -1.26
CA ILE A 77 -4.36 -2.31 -0.47
C ILE A 77 -5.57 -2.64 -1.34
N GLY A 78 -5.74 -3.93 -1.64
CA GLY A 78 -6.71 -4.47 -2.62
C GLY A 78 -8.14 -3.98 -2.43
N VAL A 79 -8.60 -3.90 -1.17
CA VAL A 79 -9.96 -3.43 -0.83
C VAL A 79 -10.28 -2.02 -1.33
N GLY A 80 -9.30 -1.22 -1.70
CA GLY A 80 -9.51 0.11 -2.28
C GLY A 80 -9.74 0.11 -3.80
N GLY A 81 -9.45 -1.00 -4.46
CA GLY A 81 -9.27 -1.10 -5.90
C GLY A 81 -7.85 -0.73 -6.30
N VAL A 82 -7.26 -1.54 -7.18
CA VAL A 82 -5.87 -1.37 -7.64
C VAL A 82 -5.81 -1.56 -9.16
N CYS A 83 -5.16 -0.63 -9.85
CA CYS A 83 -4.91 -0.65 -11.28
C CYS A 83 -3.45 -1.00 -11.55
N TYR A 84 -3.22 -2.07 -12.27
CA TYR A 84 -1.91 -2.57 -12.67
C TYR A 84 -1.63 -2.21 -14.13
N PRO A 85 -0.48 -1.58 -14.44
CA PRO A 85 -0.10 -1.26 -15.82
C PRO A 85 0.24 -2.52 -16.62
N PRO A 86 0.14 -2.49 -17.96
CA PRO A 86 0.56 -3.60 -18.81
C PRO A 86 2.07 -3.85 -18.75
N GLY A 87 2.50 -5.09 -18.99
CA GLY A 87 3.91 -5.47 -19.13
C GLY A 87 4.78 -5.39 -17.87
N ALA A 88 4.23 -4.90 -16.77
CA ALA A 88 5.02 -4.58 -15.57
C ALA A 88 5.32 -5.77 -14.64
N ARG A 89 4.79 -6.95 -14.92
CA ARG A 89 4.79 -8.10 -13.99
C ARG A 89 5.70 -9.24 -14.48
N SER A 90 6.75 -9.55 -13.73
CA SER A 90 7.58 -10.73 -13.95
C SER A 90 6.88 -12.03 -13.58
N GLU A 91 7.48 -13.19 -13.92
CA GLU A 91 6.91 -14.51 -13.60
C GLU A 91 6.78 -14.74 -12.09
N SER A 92 7.68 -14.18 -11.29
CA SER A 92 7.69 -14.32 -9.82
C SER A 92 6.39 -13.91 -9.12
N TRP A 93 5.63 -13.00 -9.73
CA TRP A 93 4.32 -12.60 -9.21
C TRP A 93 3.34 -13.75 -9.09
N PHE A 94 3.51 -14.78 -9.95
CA PHE A 94 2.56 -15.87 -10.16
C PHE A 94 3.06 -17.22 -9.62
N GLU A 95 4.16 -17.23 -8.89
CA GLU A 95 4.69 -18.41 -8.19
C GLU A 95 3.79 -18.79 -7.02
N LYS A 96 2.71 -19.53 -7.32
CA LYS A 96 1.66 -19.86 -6.38
C LYS A 96 2.14 -20.60 -5.13
N GLU A 97 3.08 -21.54 -5.29
CA GLU A 97 3.63 -22.31 -4.17
C GLU A 97 4.36 -21.42 -3.19
N ASP A 98 5.21 -20.53 -3.70
CA ASP A 98 5.93 -19.53 -2.91
C ASP A 98 4.96 -18.55 -2.23
N MET A 99 4.00 -18.02 -2.98
CA MET A 99 2.98 -17.14 -2.45
C MET A 99 2.23 -17.80 -1.29
N MET A 100 1.73 -19.02 -1.48
CA MET A 100 0.96 -19.73 -0.45
C MET A 100 1.80 -20.09 0.76
N SER A 101 3.07 -20.44 0.59
CA SER A 101 3.96 -20.82 1.70
C SER A 101 4.45 -19.63 2.53
N ILE A 102 4.62 -18.45 1.92
CA ILE A 102 5.22 -17.26 2.54
C ILE A 102 4.15 -16.27 2.97
N ALA A 103 3.26 -15.91 2.06
CA ALA A 103 2.26 -14.88 2.28
C ALA A 103 0.88 -15.44 2.67
N GLY A 104 0.55 -16.66 2.24
CA GLY A 104 -0.76 -17.24 2.54
C GLY A 104 -1.90 -16.37 2.05
N ASN A 105 -2.56 -15.69 2.99
CA ASN A 105 -3.69 -14.80 2.73
C ASN A 105 -3.32 -13.30 2.74
N GLN A 106 -2.03 -12.96 2.73
CA GLN A 106 -1.51 -11.58 2.68
C GLN A 106 -1.06 -11.24 1.26
N ASP A 107 -1.95 -11.34 0.30
CA ASP A 107 -1.69 -11.09 -1.12
C ASP A 107 -1.17 -9.68 -1.40
N ASP A 108 -1.68 -8.64 -0.72
CA ASP A 108 -1.17 -7.28 -0.82
C ASP A 108 0.35 -7.20 -0.54
N LEU A 109 0.84 -7.96 0.46
CA LEU A 109 2.25 -7.97 0.83
C LEU A 109 3.10 -8.79 -0.17
N TRP A 110 2.56 -9.89 -0.70
CA TRP A 110 3.20 -10.63 -1.78
C TRP A 110 3.36 -9.79 -3.04
N LEU A 111 2.30 -9.09 -3.42
CA LEU A 111 2.33 -8.19 -4.57
C LEU A 111 3.34 -7.06 -4.34
N LYS A 112 3.37 -6.47 -3.13
CA LYS A 112 4.37 -5.45 -2.78
C LYS A 112 5.81 -5.95 -2.85
N TYR A 113 6.08 -7.15 -2.42
CA TYR A 113 7.41 -7.77 -2.55
C TYR A 113 7.85 -7.85 -4.02
N ASN A 114 6.97 -8.30 -4.91
CA ASN A 114 7.24 -8.38 -6.33
C ASN A 114 7.34 -7.00 -7.00
N GLU A 115 6.56 -6.02 -6.58
CA GLU A 115 6.69 -4.62 -6.99
C GLU A 115 8.09 -4.07 -6.68
N ILE A 116 8.64 -4.42 -5.52
CA ILE A 116 10.00 -4.02 -5.15
C ILE A 116 11.02 -4.70 -6.08
N LEU A 117 10.86 -5.99 -6.37
CA LEU A 117 11.74 -6.72 -7.28
C LEU A 117 11.74 -6.14 -8.70
N ASP A 118 10.58 -5.77 -9.20
CA ASP A 118 10.41 -5.23 -10.56
C ASP A 118 10.56 -3.70 -10.63
N HIS A 119 10.89 -3.04 -9.51
CA HIS A 119 11.03 -1.58 -9.41
C HIS A 119 9.77 -0.80 -9.80
N ILE A 120 8.59 -1.33 -9.50
CA ILE A 120 7.32 -0.70 -9.82
C ILE A 120 6.83 0.12 -8.63
N PRO A 121 6.74 1.45 -8.74
CA PRO A 121 6.21 2.28 -7.68
C PRO A 121 4.69 2.26 -7.63
N VAL A 122 4.13 2.64 -6.48
CA VAL A 122 2.70 2.79 -6.27
C VAL A 122 2.33 4.26 -6.20
N LEU A 123 1.30 4.66 -6.91
CA LEU A 123 0.64 5.96 -6.83
C LEU A 123 -0.60 5.85 -5.92
N TYR A 124 -0.66 6.66 -4.88
CA TYR A 124 -1.91 6.87 -4.17
C TYR A 124 -2.80 7.80 -4.99
N VAL A 125 -3.97 7.32 -5.38
CA VAL A 125 -4.95 8.08 -6.15
C VAL A 125 -6.00 8.65 -5.21
N LEU A 126 -6.10 9.99 -5.17
CA LEU A 126 -7.12 10.67 -4.39
C LEU A 126 -8.51 10.36 -4.96
N PRO A 127 -9.44 9.89 -4.12
CA PRO A 127 -10.82 9.69 -4.55
C PRO A 127 -11.47 11.02 -4.96
N THR A 128 -12.12 11.06 -6.12
CA THR A 128 -12.93 12.22 -6.53
C THR A 128 -14.11 12.44 -5.59
N GLN A 129 -14.67 11.35 -5.07
CA GLN A 129 -15.70 11.37 -4.04
C GLN A 129 -15.12 10.81 -2.75
N LYS A 130 -15.32 11.50 -1.63
CA LYS A 130 -14.99 10.97 -0.30
C LYS A 130 -15.95 9.82 0.00
N ASP A 131 -15.52 8.62 -0.32
CA ASP A 131 -16.24 7.39 -0.01
C ASP A 131 -15.33 6.42 0.74
N SER A 132 -15.94 5.65 1.59
CA SER A 132 -15.29 4.45 2.13
C SER A 132 -15.93 3.24 1.46
N PRO A 133 -15.15 2.28 0.97
CA PRO A 133 -15.72 1.04 0.44
C PRO A 133 -16.66 0.40 1.46
N ILE A 134 -17.89 0.12 1.05
CA ILE A 134 -18.91 -0.46 1.92
C ILE A 134 -18.83 -1.98 1.77
N ARG A 135 -18.46 -2.67 2.82
CA ARG A 135 -18.45 -4.15 2.80
C ARG A 135 -19.86 -4.72 2.85
N ILE A 136 -20.10 -5.72 2.01
CA ILE A 136 -21.34 -6.51 2.00
C ILE A 136 -21.17 -7.65 2.99
N GLY A 137 -21.93 -7.63 4.08
CA GLY A 137 -21.95 -8.70 5.09
C GLY A 137 -21.21 -8.39 6.39
N ASN A 138 -21.31 -9.29 7.34
CA ASN A 138 -20.72 -9.14 8.67
C ASN A 138 -19.27 -9.69 8.69
N VAL A 139 -18.35 -8.88 9.19
CA VAL A 139 -17.00 -9.33 9.50
C VAL A 139 -17.06 -10.22 10.75
N GLY A 140 -17.09 -11.54 10.55
CA GLY A 140 -17.05 -12.49 11.66
C GLY A 140 -15.72 -12.42 12.43
N LYS A 141 -15.73 -12.85 13.71
CA LYS A 141 -14.51 -12.90 14.56
C LYS A 141 -13.37 -13.74 13.97
N ASN A 142 -13.69 -14.67 13.07
CA ASN A 142 -12.72 -15.54 12.38
C ASN A 142 -12.42 -15.06 10.95
N SER A 143 -12.67 -13.80 10.62
CA SER A 143 -12.35 -13.26 9.30
C SER A 143 -10.85 -13.17 9.06
N LEU A 144 -10.45 -13.27 7.79
CA LEU A 144 -9.06 -13.01 7.35
C LEU A 144 -8.52 -11.68 7.90
N PHE A 145 -9.36 -10.67 7.96
CA PHE A 145 -9.03 -9.36 8.53
C PHE A 145 -8.54 -9.48 9.98
N CYS A 146 -9.23 -10.27 10.83
CA CYS A 146 -8.81 -10.46 12.23
C CYS A 146 -7.47 -11.19 12.34
N SER A 147 -7.24 -12.22 11.53
CA SER A 147 -5.96 -12.94 11.48
C SER A 147 -4.82 -12.02 11.02
N ASN A 148 -5.04 -11.27 9.96
CA ASN A 148 -4.05 -10.39 9.37
C ASN A 148 -3.61 -9.28 10.32
N ILE A 149 -4.55 -8.64 11.02
CA ILE A 149 -4.25 -7.58 11.99
C ILE A 149 -3.57 -8.15 13.26
N ASN A 150 -3.89 -9.37 13.66
CA ASN A 150 -3.34 -9.98 14.88
C ASN A 150 -1.96 -10.63 14.68
N GLY A 151 -1.14 -10.06 13.81
CA GLY A 151 0.26 -10.42 13.60
C GLY A 151 0.56 -11.15 12.29
N GLY A 152 -0.46 -11.58 11.53
CA GLY A 152 -0.27 -12.21 10.24
C GLY A 152 0.48 -11.32 9.24
N ASN A 153 0.10 -10.06 9.15
CA ASN A 153 0.78 -9.09 8.29
C ASN A 153 2.23 -8.82 8.75
N ASP A 154 2.48 -8.70 10.05
CA ASP A 154 3.83 -8.46 10.56
C ASP A 154 4.75 -9.65 10.29
N HIS A 155 4.27 -10.87 10.48
CA HIS A 155 5.02 -12.08 10.16
C HIS A 155 5.34 -12.19 8.67
N CYS A 156 4.34 -12.03 7.81
CA CYS A 156 4.50 -12.04 6.36
C CYS A 156 5.50 -10.97 5.89
N ALA A 157 5.32 -9.73 6.31
CA ALA A 157 6.21 -8.63 5.95
C ALA A 157 7.67 -8.89 6.37
N SER A 158 7.88 -9.45 7.56
CA SER A 158 9.22 -9.79 8.06
C SER A 158 9.85 -10.94 7.25
N THR A 159 9.07 -11.95 6.88
CA THR A 159 9.54 -13.08 6.06
C THR A 159 9.93 -12.62 4.66
N LEU A 160 9.10 -11.80 4.02
CA LEU A 160 9.38 -11.23 2.69
C LEU A 160 10.59 -10.29 2.70
N LEU A 161 10.75 -9.50 3.79
CA LEU A 161 11.92 -8.65 3.98
C LEU A 161 13.22 -9.47 4.05
N GLU A 162 13.20 -10.57 4.81
CA GLU A 162 14.36 -11.46 4.93
C GLU A 162 14.68 -12.16 3.61
N ARG A 163 13.67 -12.58 2.87
CA ARG A 163 13.83 -13.14 1.52
C ARG A 163 14.46 -12.11 0.57
N LEU A 164 13.99 -10.86 0.59
CA LEU A 164 14.57 -9.79 -0.22
C LEU A 164 16.03 -9.54 0.16
N ARG A 165 16.33 -9.49 1.46
CA ARG A 165 17.68 -9.27 1.99
C ARG A 165 18.65 -10.36 1.55
N THR A 166 18.20 -11.61 1.52
CA THR A 166 19.04 -12.76 1.18
C THR A 166 19.20 -12.93 -0.33
N ALA A 167 18.10 -12.81 -1.08
CA ALA A 167 18.11 -13.06 -2.53
C ALA A 167 18.63 -11.86 -3.34
N GLN A 168 18.36 -10.64 -2.89
CA GLN A 168 18.70 -9.40 -3.60
C GLN A 168 19.29 -8.33 -2.64
N PRO A 169 20.50 -8.57 -2.05
CA PRO A 169 21.04 -7.71 -0.99
C PRO A 169 21.19 -6.23 -1.38
N SER A 170 21.63 -5.96 -2.61
CA SER A 170 21.82 -4.57 -3.09
C SER A 170 20.50 -3.84 -3.25
N GLN A 171 19.49 -4.52 -3.77
CA GLN A 171 18.14 -3.98 -3.94
C GLN A 171 17.45 -3.77 -2.59
N TYR A 172 17.60 -4.74 -1.68
CA TYR A 172 17.16 -4.61 -0.29
C TYR A 172 17.75 -3.35 0.35
N GLN A 173 19.06 -3.15 0.32
CA GLN A 173 19.71 -1.98 0.92
C GLN A 173 19.14 -0.69 0.33
N LYS A 174 19.12 -0.57 -1.00
CA LYS A 174 18.61 0.63 -1.67
C LYS A 174 17.18 0.94 -1.27
N TRP A 175 16.28 -0.05 -1.27
CA TRP A 175 14.88 0.13 -0.92
C TRP A 175 14.69 0.34 0.59
N PHE A 176 15.26 -0.52 1.45
CA PHE A 176 15.06 -0.48 2.88
C PHE A 176 15.52 0.85 3.50
N TYR A 177 16.69 1.35 3.09
CA TYR A 177 17.20 2.61 3.60
C TYR A 177 16.55 3.85 2.97
N SER A 178 15.77 3.70 1.89
CA SER A 178 14.91 4.75 1.38
C SER A 178 13.60 4.92 2.16
N LEU A 179 13.20 3.92 2.95
CA LEU A 179 12.01 3.99 3.79
C LEU A 179 12.21 5.01 4.91
N MET A 180 11.16 5.75 5.22
CA MET A 180 11.16 6.67 6.35
C MET A 180 11.29 5.91 7.68
N ASN A 181 12.19 6.38 8.54
CA ASN A 181 12.33 5.83 9.89
C ASN A 181 11.12 6.22 10.76
N TRP A 182 10.62 5.29 11.56
CA TRP A 182 9.48 5.52 12.44
C TRP A 182 9.68 6.71 13.39
N ASN A 183 10.86 6.87 13.97
CA ASN A 183 11.11 7.96 14.91
C ASN A 183 11.04 9.34 14.23
N GLU A 184 11.59 9.44 13.01
CA GLU A 184 11.53 10.66 12.18
C GLU A 184 10.08 10.96 11.77
N TYR A 185 9.35 9.95 11.29
CA TYR A 185 7.95 10.06 10.93
C TYR A 185 7.09 10.53 12.11
N ALA A 186 7.24 9.87 13.29
CA ALA A 186 6.50 10.22 14.48
C ALA A 186 6.82 11.65 14.98
N ALA A 187 8.06 12.11 14.81
CA ALA A 187 8.44 13.48 15.12
C ALA A 187 7.81 14.50 14.18
N GLN A 188 7.85 14.25 12.87
CA GLN A 188 7.19 15.10 11.86
C GLN A 188 5.68 15.19 12.10
N LYS A 189 5.03 14.06 12.37
CA LYS A 189 3.60 14.01 12.64
C LYS A 189 3.22 14.79 13.89
N ARG A 190 4.01 14.70 14.97
CA ARG A 190 3.79 15.52 16.18
C ARG A 190 3.93 17.01 15.90
N ALA A 191 4.96 17.40 15.14
CA ALA A 191 5.18 18.80 14.76
C ALA A 191 4.01 19.35 13.92
N TYR A 192 3.53 18.57 12.97
CA TYR A 192 2.39 18.93 12.13
C TYR A 192 1.12 19.20 12.96
N TYR A 193 0.74 18.28 13.86
CA TYR A 193 -0.45 18.47 14.71
C TYR A 193 -0.28 19.62 15.71
N SER A 194 0.91 19.84 16.25
CA SER A 194 1.19 20.97 17.13
C SER A 194 1.01 22.31 16.43
N ASN A 195 1.36 22.38 15.14
CA ASN A 195 1.17 23.59 14.33
C ASN A 195 -0.30 23.85 14.00
N ILE A 196 -1.09 22.79 13.70
CA ILE A 196 -2.53 22.92 13.45
C ILE A 196 -3.23 23.44 14.70
N ILE A 197 -2.95 22.86 15.87
CA ILE A 197 -3.57 23.31 17.14
C ILE A 197 -3.22 24.78 17.42
N ARG A 198 -1.98 25.23 17.16
CA ARG A 198 -1.60 26.63 17.31
C ARG A 198 -2.38 27.56 16.37
N THR A 199 -2.48 27.22 15.11
CA THR A 199 -3.19 28.04 14.12
C THR A 199 -4.69 28.17 14.41
N ASP A 200 -5.31 27.15 14.98
CA ASP A 200 -6.72 27.21 15.36
C ASP A 200 -6.94 28.06 16.63
N PHE A 201 -6.04 28.00 17.62
CA PHE A 201 -6.08 28.87 18.81
C PHE A 201 -5.84 30.36 18.49
N ASP A 202 -4.97 30.67 17.51
CA ASP A 202 -4.69 32.04 17.10
C ASP A 202 -5.88 32.64 16.33
N LYS A 203 -6.62 31.87 15.54
CA LYS A 203 -7.83 32.32 14.86
C LYS A 203 -9.01 32.62 15.80
N GLU A 204 -9.11 31.91 16.94
CA GLU A 204 -10.15 32.17 17.95
C GLU A 204 -9.88 33.45 18.80
N LYS A 205 -8.62 33.93 18.82
CA LYS A 205 -8.28 35.18 19.54
C LYS A 205 -8.51 36.46 18.72
N ASP A 206 -8.59 36.30 17.39
CA ASP A 206 -8.82 37.45 16.49
C ASP A 206 -10.29 37.62 16.09
N MET A 207 -11.22 36.84 16.68
CA MET A 207 -12.67 37.01 16.59
C MET A 207 -13.24 37.62 17.88
#